data_2ba60b71d544c551877348067f697d9a
#
_entry.id   2ba60b71d544c551877348067f697d9a
#
_cell.length_a   1.000
_cell.length_b   1.000
_cell.length_c   1.000
_cell.angle_alpha   90.00
_cell.angle_beta   90.00
_cell.angle_gamma   90.00
#
_symmetry.space_group_name_H-M   'P 1'
#
loop_
_entity.id
_entity.type
_entity.pdbx_description
1 polymer ?
#
loop_
_entity_poly.entity_id
_entity_poly.type
_entity_poly.pdbx_seq_one_letter_code
_entity_poly.pdbx_strand_id
1 'polypeptide(L)'
;MIDSHVHINSKILSNPDEEIKRINSNKDLEYVINIGMDIDTSTESINISKDNSKFYSSVGIHPLFTEHQNLNDLYNLVTPKTVAIGEIGLDSSKPNLEEQKRYLIKQIVIANELGLPVIIHSSNTNQEIIKIFKTIVKPIHGCVFHCFQPDLETLKYLIENNYYISFAGRITYPTAKKSIEVLKSVPKDLYLVETDAPYISPHPFRDEINHSENVSLIIKRISELLDKDYKEIENQTKENTLRLFKKIK
;
A
#
# COMPACT_ATOMS: atom_id res chain seq x y z
N MET A 1 -1.58 -16.22 0.85
CA MET A 1 -1.64 -14.79 1.30
C MET A 1 -1.05 -13.87 0.24
N ILE A 2 -1.45 -12.60 0.22
CA ILE A 2 -0.79 -11.54 -0.56
C ILE A 2 -0.38 -10.43 0.42
N ASP A 3 0.87 -9.97 0.32
CA ASP A 3 1.32 -8.74 0.99
C ASP A 3 1.17 -7.58 0.00
N SER A 4 0.21 -6.69 0.26
CA SER A 4 -0.15 -5.65 -0.70
C SER A 4 0.77 -4.42 -0.69
N HIS A 5 1.78 -4.37 0.20
CA HIS A 5 2.68 -3.23 0.31
C HIS A 5 3.98 -3.59 1.05
N VAL A 6 5.09 -3.63 0.31
CA VAL A 6 6.42 -3.93 0.86
C VAL A 6 7.49 -3.09 0.16
N HIS A 7 8.56 -2.71 0.87
CA HIS A 7 9.69 -1.94 0.35
C HIS A 7 10.98 -2.76 0.36
N ILE A 8 11.16 -3.65 -0.61
CA ILE A 8 12.38 -4.50 -0.73
C ILE A 8 13.63 -3.64 -1.01
N ASN A 9 13.45 -2.54 -1.70
CA ASN A 9 14.50 -1.58 -2.04
C ASN A 9 14.74 -0.51 -0.96
N SER A 10 14.23 -0.72 0.25
CA SER A 10 14.50 0.16 1.38
C SER A 10 15.95 0.05 1.84
N LYS A 11 16.59 1.20 2.09
CA LYS A 11 17.96 1.28 2.65
C LYS A 11 18.08 0.69 4.07
N ILE A 12 16.97 0.40 4.74
CA ILE A 12 16.95 -0.28 6.04
C ILE A 12 17.30 -1.75 5.90
N LEU A 13 16.96 -2.37 4.77
CA LEU A 13 17.35 -3.73 4.47
C LEU A 13 18.82 -3.77 4.10
N SER A 14 19.62 -4.40 4.94
CA SER A 14 21.06 -4.58 4.67
C SER A 14 21.34 -5.53 3.50
N ASN A 15 20.39 -6.43 3.21
CA ASN A 15 20.50 -7.41 2.13
C ASN A 15 19.11 -7.67 1.49
N PRO A 16 18.73 -6.91 0.45
CA PRO A 16 17.47 -7.12 -0.28
C PRO A 16 17.35 -8.52 -0.89
N ASP A 17 18.46 -9.14 -1.32
CA ASP A 17 18.44 -10.47 -1.94
C ASP A 17 18.02 -11.56 -0.94
N GLU A 18 18.32 -11.41 0.34
CA GLU A 18 17.82 -12.32 1.37
C GLU A 18 16.30 -12.23 1.53
N GLU A 19 15.74 -11.03 1.51
CA GLU A 19 14.30 -10.87 1.59
C GLU A 19 13.60 -11.42 0.34
N ILE A 20 14.16 -11.21 -0.85
CA ILE A 20 13.66 -11.81 -2.09
C ILE A 20 13.67 -13.35 -2.01
N LYS A 21 14.76 -13.95 -1.51
CA LYS A 21 14.83 -15.41 -1.31
C LYS A 21 13.81 -15.89 -0.29
N ARG A 22 13.63 -15.18 0.83
CA ARG A 22 12.64 -15.48 1.87
C ARG A 22 11.23 -15.50 1.28
N ILE A 23 10.85 -14.47 0.54
CA ILE A 23 9.56 -14.38 -0.13
C ILE A 23 9.37 -15.52 -1.14
N ASN A 24 10.36 -15.77 -2.00
CA ASN A 24 10.28 -16.81 -3.02
C ASN A 24 10.15 -18.23 -2.43
N SER A 25 10.81 -18.50 -1.29
CA SER A 25 10.77 -19.80 -0.61
C SER A 25 9.51 -20.01 0.24
N ASN A 26 8.81 -18.96 0.63
CA ASN A 26 7.61 -19.06 1.46
C ASN A 26 6.42 -19.55 0.62
N LYS A 27 5.92 -20.76 0.93
CA LYS A 27 4.83 -21.39 0.16
C LYS A 27 3.45 -20.77 0.41
N ASP A 28 3.27 -20.13 1.57
CA ASP A 28 2.00 -19.53 1.95
C ASP A 28 1.84 -18.10 1.39
N LEU A 29 2.96 -17.45 1.05
CA LEU A 29 2.98 -16.14 0.42
C LEU A 29 2.91 -16.33 -1.11
N GLU A 30 1.78 -15.92 -1.70
CA GLU A 30 1.51 -16.11 -3.12
C GLU A 30 2.10 -14.97 -3.96
N TYR A 31 1.80 -13.74 -3.57
CA TYR A 31 2.29 -12.54 -4.23
C TYR A 31 2.65 -11.45 -3.22
N VAL A 32 3.52 -10.55 -3.67
CA VAL A 32 3.86 -9.29 -2.98
C VAL A 32 3.84 -8.14 -3.98
N ILE A 33 3.46 -6.95 -3.51
CA ILE A 33 3.57 -5.71 -4.30
C ILE A 33 4.73 -4.90 -3.73
N ASN A 34 5.83 -4.85 -4.48
CA ASN A 34 7.00 -4.04 -4.12
C ASN A 34 6.80 -2.59 -4.58
N ILE A 35 7.03 -1.65 -3.68
CA ILE A 35 6.61 -0.26 -3.81
C ILE A 35 7.77 0.63 -4.24
N GLY A 36 7.55 1.40 -5.31
CA GLY A 36 8.43 2.49 -5.70
C GLY A 36 8.06 3.79 -4.97
N MET A 37 9.07 4.56 -4.55
CA MET A 37 8.90 5.84 -3.84
C MET A 37 9.50 7.04 -4.60
N ASP A 38 10.30 6.78 -5.61
CA ASP A 38 10.90 7.72 -6.55
C ASP A 38 11.22 6.98 -7.87
N ILE A 39 11.85 7.65 -8.83
CA ILE A 39 12.18 7.04 -10.14
C ILE A 39 13.17 5.89 -9.98
N ASP A 40 14.17 6.02 -9.11
CA ASP A 40 15.21 5.01 -8.92
C ASP A 40 14.61 3.76 -8.25
N THR A 41 13.93 3.91 -7.14
CA THR A 41 13.30 2.80 -6.41
C THR A 41 12.16 2.17 -7.20
N SER A 42 11.44 2.94 -8.03
CA SER A 42 10.45 2.40 -8.97
C SER A 42 11.12 1.52 -10.03
N THR A 43 12.29 1.94 -10.56
CA THR A 43 13.07 1.15 -11.51
C THR A 43 13.57 -0.15 -10.89
N GLU A 44 14.08 -0.10 -9.66
CA GLU A 44 14.49 -1.30 -8.90
C GLU A 44 13.30 -2.24 -8.67
N SER A 45 12.14 -1.72 -8.27
CA SER A 45 10.92 -2.50 -8.06
C SER A 45 10.49 -3.25 -9.33
N ILE A 46 10.57 -2.60 -10.50
CA ILE A 46 10.31 -3.22 -11.79
C ILE A 46 11.29 -4.36 -12.08
N ASN A 47 12.59 -4.13 -11.87
CA ASN A 47 13.62 -5.14 -12.10
C ASN A 47 13.39 -6.38 -11.22
N ILE A 48 13.13 -6.19 -9.93
CA ILE A 48 12.79 -7.28 -9.01
C ILE A 48 11.56 -8.05 -9.51
N SER A 49 10.50 -7.36 -9.91
CA SER A 49 9.26 -8.00 -10.37
C SER A 49 9.43 -8.76 -11.68
N LYS A 50 10.31 -8.29 -12.58
CA LYS A 50 10.63 -8.95 -13.85
C LYS A 50 11.24 -10.32 -13.65
N ASP A 51 12.17 -10.42 -12.71
CA ASP A 51 12.98 -11.63 -12.49
C ASP A 51 12.35 -12.60 -11.49
N ASN A 52 11.28 -12.21 -10.81
CA ASN A 52 10.63 -13.00 -9.76
C ASN A 52 9.12 -13.12 -10.00
N SER A 53 8.61 -14.35 -10.08
CA SER A 53 7.20 -14.62 -10.41
C SER A 53 6.20 -14.11 -9.37
N LYS A 54 6.57 -14.12 -8.08
CA LYS A 54 5.72 -13.67 -6.98
C LYS A 54 5.64 -12.16 -6.83
N PHE A 55 6.51 -11.40 -7.49
CA PHE A 55 6.60 -9.96 -7.31
C PHE A 55 5.83 -9.20 -8.39
N TYR A 56 5.07 -8.25 -7.94
CA TYR A 56 4.50 -7.16 -8.73
C TYR A 56 5.10 -5.84 -8.26
N SER A 57 5.00 -4.79 -9.06
CA SER A 57 5.55 -3.48 -8.76
C SER A 57 4.47 -2.40 -8.74
N SER A 58 4.68 -1.38 -7.92
CA SER A 58 4.09 -0.06 -8.16
C SER A 58 5.19 0.94 -8.52
N VAL A 59 4.81 2.01 -9.20
CA VAL A 59 5.72 3.09 -9.57
C VAL A 59 5.10 4.43 -9.15
N GLY A 60 5.89 5.28 -8.51
CA GLY A 60 5.37 6.54 -8.01
C GLY A 60 6.45 7.42 -7.39
N ILE A 61 6.07 8.65 -7.06
CA ILE A 61 6.88 9.61 -6.34
C ILE A 61 6.17 9.95 -5.04
N HIS A 62 6.71 9.40 -3.97
CA HIS A 62 6.24 9.59 -2.60
C HIS A 62 6.38 11.06 -2.17
N PRO A 63 5.49 11.60 -1.33
CA PRO A 63 5.53 13.01 -0.93
C PRO A 63 6.83 13.48 -0.28
N LEU A 64 7.62 12.58 0.28
CA LEU A 64 8.92 12.92 0.87
C LEU A 64 10.06 13.04 -0.16
N PHE A 65 9.85 12.64 -1.43
CA PHE A 65 10.85 12.57 -2.49
C PHE A 65 10.50 13.40 -3.74
N THR A 66 9.69 14.45 -3.62
CA THR A 66 9.24 15.28 -4.75
C THR A 66 10.35 16.12 -5.38
N GLU A 67 11.46 16.35 -4.70
CA GLU A 67 12.55 17.17 -5.17
C GLU A 67 13.25 16.56 -6.41
N HIS A 68 13.40 17.35 -7.47
CA HIS A 68 14.14 16.98 -8.69
C HIS A 68 13.58 15.77 -9.47
N GLN A 69 12.35 15.36 -9.25
CA GLN A 69 11.72 14.25 -9.96
C GLN A 69 10.97 14.71 -11.22
N ASN A 70 11.13 13.99 -12.32
CA ASN A 70 10.36 14.22 -13.55
C ASN A 70 9.19 13.22 -13.63
N LEU A 71 7.98 13.72 -13.44
CA LEU A 71 6.77 12.90 -13.46
C LEU A 71 6.50 12.18 -14.80
N ASN A 72 7.01 12.71 -15.92
CA ASN A 72 6.82 12.08 -17.21
C ASN A 72 7.57 10.74 -17.32
N ASP A 73 8.61 10.52 -16.51
CA ASP A 73 9.36 9.27 -16.52
C ASP A 73 8.51 8.10 -16.04
N LEU A 74 7.45 8.35 -15.23
CA LEU A 74 6.51 7.32 -14.76
C LEU A 74 5.82 6.59 -15.92
N TYR A 75 5.52 7.26 -17.04
CA TYR A 75 4.92 6.61 -18.21
C TYR A 75 5.82 5.51 -18.79
N ASN A 76 7.14 5.72 -18.76
CA ASN A 76 8.13 4.80 -19.29
C ASN A 76 8.42 3.61 -18.36
N LEU A 77 8.03 3.73 -17.07
CA LEU A 77 8.26 2.71 -16.06
C LEU A 77 7.12 1.67 -15.97
N VAL A 78 5.99 1.88 -16.67
CA VAL A 78 4.86 0.95 -16.57
C VAL A 78 5.11 -0.29 -17.41
N THR A 79 5.04 -1.44 -16.78
CA THR A 79 5.20 -2.78 -17.36
C THR A 79 3.93 -3.63 -17.15
N PRO A 80 3.83 -4.82 -17.76
CA PRO A 80 2.72 -5.73 -17.47
C PRO A 80 2.58 -6.11 -15.99
N LYS A 81 3.68 -6.09 -15.22
CA LYS A 81 3.68 -6.37 -13.77
C LYS A 81 3.57 -5.11 -12.90
N THR A 82 3.46 -3.93 -13.48
CA THR A 82 3.15 -2.71 -12.74
C THR A 82 1.65 -2.65 -12.49
N VAL A 83 1.25 -2.76 -11.22
CA VAL A 83 -0.15 -2.92 -10.80
C VAL A 83 -0.81 -1.64 -10.31
N ALA A 84 -0.03 -0.61 -9.98
CA ALA A 84 -0.54 0.67 -9.47
C ALA A 84 0.42 1.83 -9.74
N ILE A 85 -0.12 3.06 -9.73
CA ILE A 85 0.67 4.27 -9.49
C ILE A 85 0.70 4.52 -7.98
N GLY A 86 1.86 4.44 -7.40
CA GLY A 86 2.07 4.57 -5.96
C GLY A 86 3.48 4.09 -5.56
N GLU A 87 3.92 4.55 -4.45
CA GLU A 87 3.22 5.26 -3.38
C GLU A 87 3.20 6.77 -3.66
N ILE A 88 2.02 7.38 -3.57
CA ILE A 88 1.79 8.81 -3.82
C ILE A 88 0.92 9.38 -2.70
N GLY A 89 0.97 10.67 -2.46
CA GLY A 89 0.12 11.20 -1.38
C GLY A 89 0.60 12.50 -0.79
N LEU A 90 0.28 12.69 0.50
CA LEU A 90 0.68 13.86 1.29
C LEU A 90 1.23 13.43 2.64
N ASP A 91 2.28 14.13 3.09
CA ASP A 91 2.90 13.95 4.41
C ASP A 91 3.16 15.31 5.07
N SER A 92 2.50 15.57 6.20
CA SER A 92 2.61 16.82 6.93
C SER A 92 3.94 16.99 7.69
N SER A 93 4.80 15.99 7.73
CA SER A 93 6.12 16.07 8.36
C SER A 93 7.10 16.97 7.62
N LYS A 94 6.82 17.26 6.32
CA LYS A 94 7.59 18.21 5.51
C LYS A 94 6.80 19.47 5.16
N PRO A 95 7.46 20.64 5.10
CA PRO A 95 6.79 21.93 4.88
C PRO A 95 6.34 22.18 3.43
N ASN A 96 6.77 21.38 2.44
CA ASN A 96 6.49 21.57 1.01
C ASN A 96 5.13 21.04 0.54
N LEU A 97 4.07 21.19 1.35
CA LEU A 97 2.76 20.56 1.12
C LEU A 97 2.13 20.96 -0.24
N GLU A 98 2.31 22.19 -0.70
CA GLU A 98 1.79 22.61 -2.01
C GLU A 98 2.49 21.91 -3.20
N GLU A 99 3.77 21.63 -3.08
CA GLU A 99 4.47 20.84 -4.07
C GLU A 99 3.98 19.38 -4.04
N GLN A 100 3.85 18.78 -2.85
CA GLN A 100 3.29 17.43 -2.71
C GLN A 100 1.89 17.33 -3.34
N LYS A 101 1.01 18.31 -3.14
CA LYS A 101 -0.33 18.37 -3.78
C LYS A 101 -0.22 18.39 -5.30
N ARG A 102 0.68 19.17 -5.85
CA ARG A 102 0.93 19.22 -7.29
C ARG A 102 1.36 17.86 -7.84
N TYR A 103 2.26 17.17 -7.12
CA TYR A 103 2.70 15.81 -7.49
C TYR A 103 1.57 14.80 -7.38
N LEU A 104 0.81 14.81 -6.28
CA LEU A 104 -0.34 13.93 -6.09
C LEU A 104 -1.36 14.08 -7.24
N ILE A 105 -1.77 15.31 -7.55
CA ILE A 105 -2.74 15.59 -8.61
C ILE A 105 -2.27 15.05 -9.96
N LYS A 106 -1.02 15.33 -10.34
CA LYS A 106 -0.47 14.88 -11.62
C LYS A 106 -0.35 13.35 -11.68
N GLN A 107 0.04 12.68 -10.59
CA GLN A 107 0.15 11.24 -10.55
C GLN A 107 -1.21 10.53 -10.58
N ILE A 108 -2.27 11.12 -10.02
CA ILE A 108 -3.63 10.62 -10.18
C ILE A 108 -4.07 10.73 -11.65
N VAL A 109 -3.74 11.83 -12.34
CA VAL A 109 -4.02 11.97 -13.77
C VAL A 109 -3.31 10.86 -14.57
N ILE A 110 -2.01 10.67 -14.33
CA ILE A 110 -1.20 9.60 -14.96
C ILE A 110 -1.84 8.22 -14.71
N ALA A 111 -2.23 7.93 -13.45
CA ALA A 111 -2.88 6.67 -13.11
C ALA A 111 -4.18 6.45 -13.88
N ASN A 112 -4.99 7.51 -14.00
CA ASN A 112 -6.25 7.47 -14.74
C ASN A 112 -6.03 7.24 -16.24
N GLU A 113 -5.03 7.88 -16.85
CA GLU A 113 -4.66 7.69 -18.27
C GLU A 113 -4.13 6.28 -18.54
N LEU A 114 -3.40 5.70 -17.59
CA LEU A 114 -2.82 4.37 -17.70
C LEU A 114 -3.77 3.22 -17.29
N GLY A 115 -4.97 3.55 -16.80
CA GLY A 115 -5.93 2.54 -16.34
C GLY A 115 -5.51 1.82 -15.06
N LEU A 116 -4.71 2.46 -14.20
CA LEU A 116 -4.16 1.88 -12.99
C LEU A 116 -4.80 2.45 -11.73
N PRO A 117 -4.98 1.64 -10.67
CA PRO A 117 -5.35 2.14 -9.35
C PRO A 117 -4.18 2.92 -8.73
N VAL A 118 -4.46 3.65 -7.63
CA VAL A 118 -3.45 4.37 -6.86
C VAL A 118 -3.27 3.80 -5.47
N ILE A 119 -2.03 3.85 -4.95
CA ILE A 119 -1.68 3.55 -3.56
C ILE A 119 -1.37 4.87 -2.88
N ILE A 120 -2.19 5.24 -1.89
CA ILE A 120 -2.15 6.54 -1.22
C ILE A 120 -1.44 6.46 0.12
N HIS A 121 -0.39 7.25 0.25
CA HIS A 121 0.22 7.64 1.51
C HIS A 121 -0.51 8.84 2.11
N SER A 122 -0.86 8.76 3.38
CA SER A 122 -1.45 9.90 4.10
C SER A 122 -0.92 9.97 5.54
N SER A 123 -0.14 10.99 5.81
CA SER A 123 0.37 11.26 7.16
C SER A 123 -0.22 12.56 7.70
N ASN A 124 -1.29 12.44 8.51
CA ASN A 124 -2.09 13.54 9.05
C ASN A 124 -2.67 14.48 7.97
N THR A 125 -2.98 13.95 6.78
CA THR A 125 -3.41 14.74 5.61
C THR A 125 -4.65 14.16 4.90
N ASN A 126 -5.39 13.26 5.57
CA ASN A 126 -6.56 12.62 4.98
C ASN A 126 -7.56 13.62 4.39
N GLN A 127 -7.88 14.68 5.13
CA GLN A 127 -8.89 15.67 4.72
C GLN A 127 -8.43 16.48 3.51
N GLU A 128 -7.14 16.81 3.41
CA GLU A 128 -6.55 17.48 2.25
C GLU A 128 -6.64 16.61 1.00
N ILE A 129 -6.32 15.30 1.12
CA ILE A 129 -6.44 14.36 0.00
C ILE A 129 -7.88 14.21 -0.44
N ILE A 130 -8.82 14.05 0.50
CA ILE A 130 -10.26 13.98 0.21
C ILE A 130 -10.76 15.27 -0.47
N LYS A 131 -10.29 16.44 -0.04
CA LYS A 131 -10.61 17.70 -0.69
C LYS A 131 -10.14 17.70 -2.16
N ILE A 132 -8.92 17.24 -2.44
CA ILE A 132 -8.42 17.11 -3.82
C ILE A 132 -9.31 16.15 -4.63
N PHE A 133 -9.69 14.99 -4.07
CA PHE A 133 -10.55 14.01 -4.74
C PHE A 133 -11.96 14.57 -5.06
N LYS A 134 -12.50 15.42 -4.17
CA LYS A 134 -13.82 16.03 -4.36
C LYS A 134 -13.83 17.19 -5.35
N THR A 135 -12.73 17.95 -5.45
CA THR A 135 -12.76 19.26 -6.12
C THR A 135 -11.84 19.38 -7.34
N ILE A 136 -10.85 18.50 -7.50
CA ILE A 136 -9.84 18.64 -8.55
C ILE A 136 -9.77 17.38 -9.41
N VAL A 137 -9.37 16.25 -8.84
CA VAL A 137 -9.20 14.97 -9.55
C VAL A 137 -9.38 13.82 -8.59
N LYS A 138 -10.04 12.75 -9.02
CA LYS A 138 -10.17 11.51 -8.24
C LYS A 138 -9.64 10.30 -9.02
N PRO A 139 -9.14 9.26 -8.32
CA PRO A 139 -8.83 7.98 -8.95
C PRO A 139 -10.09 7.31 -9.48
N ILE A 140 -10.10 6.89 -10.76
CA ILE A 140 -11.26 6.24 -11.37
C ILE A 140 -11.07 4.73 -11.58
N HIS A 141 -9.84 4.23 -11.43
CA HIS A 141 -9.51 2.82 -11.60
C HIS A 141 -9.29 2.07 -10.27
N GLY A 142 -9.60 2.71 -9.14
CA GLY A 142 -9.43 2.18 -7.78
C GLY A 142 -8.39 2.96 -6.97
N CYS A 143 -8.51 2.81 -5.67
CA CYS A 143 -7.66 3.51 -4.70
C CYS A 143 -7.55 2.68 -3.43
N VAL A 144 -6.36 2.62 -2.84
CA VAL A 144 -6.15 2.15 -1.47
C VAL A 144 -5.40 3.21 -0.67
N PHE A 145 -5.91 3.54 0.50
CA PHE A 145 -5.16 4.26 1.53
C PHE A 145 -4.36 3.22 2.31
N HIS A 146 -3.04 3.16 2.03
CA HIS A 146 -2.17 2.19 2.67
C HIS A 146 -1.93 2.55 4.13
N CYS A 147 -1.66 1.53 4.97
CA CYS A 147 -1.40 1.68 6.41
C CYS A 147 -2.34 2.68 7.09
N PHE A 148 -3.65 2.55 6.81
CA PHE A 148 -4.66 3.58 7.06
C PHE A 148 -4.62 4.09 8.50
N GLN A 149 -4.40 5.39 8.63
CA GLN A 149 -4.50 6.07 9.93
C GLN A 149 -5.98 6.25 10.29
N PRO A 150 -6.41 5.76 11.46
CA PRO A 150 -7.82 5.70 11.84
C PRO A 150 -8.49 7.07 11.87
N ASP A 151 -9.42 7.29 10.94
CA ASP A 151 -10.25 8.47 10.78
C ASP A 151 -11.60 8.05 10.20
N LEU A 152 -12.65 8.06 11.03
CA LEU A 152 -13.98 7.58 10.64
C LEU A 152 -14.66 8.49 9.60
N GLU A 153 -14.36 9.79 9.58
CA GLU A 153 -14.90 10.70 8.57
C GLU A 153 -14.31 10.39 7.19
N THR A 154 -12.98 10.21 7.14
CA THR A 154 -12.30 9.74 5.92
C THR A 154 -12.82 8.38 5.51
N LEU A 155 -12.93 7.41 6.43
CA LEU A 155 -13.43 6.07 6.13
C LEU A 155 -14.80 6.12 5.45
N LYS A 156 -15.73 6.94 5.94
CA LYS A 156 -17.05 7.09 5.34
C LYS A 156 -16.95 7.50 3.86
N TYR A 157 -16.14 8.51 3.54
CA TYR A 157 -15.91 8.92 2.16
C TYR A 157 -15.31 7.80 1.30
N LEU A 158 -14.35 7.05 1.84
CA LEU A 158 -13.71 5.94 1.12
C LEU A 158 -14.73 4.85 0.79
N ILE A 159 -15.58 4.47 1.74
CA ILE A 159 -16.65 3.49 1.54
C ILE A 159 -17.64 3.96 0.47
N GLU A 160 -18.11 5.21 0.52
CA GLU A 160 -19.04 5.78 -0.46
C GLU A 160 -18.48 5.80 -1.90
N ASN A 161 -17.14 5.80 -2.05
CA ASN A 161 -16.48 5.78 -3.36
C ASN A 161 -15.91 4.39 -3.73
N ASN A 162 -16.19 3.33 -2.96
CA ASN A 162 -15.64 1.99 -3.12
C ASN A 162 -14.09 1.98 -3.15
N TYR A 163 -13.46 2.82 -2.32
CA TYR A 163 -12.02 2.84 -2.12
C TYR A 163 -11.62 1.96 -0.95
N TYR A 164 -10.46 1.36 -1.06
CA TYR A 164 -9.92 0.43 -0.08
C TYR A 164 -9.09 1.16 0.97
N ILE A 165 -8.98 0.50 2.11
CA ILE A 165 -7.94 0.80 3.11
C ILE A 165 -7.08 -0.45 3.31
N SER A 166 -5.88 -0.33 3.85
CA SER A 166 -5.11 -1.49 4.29
C SER A 166 -4.73 -1.43 5.77
N PHE A 167 -4.62 -2.61 6.36
CA PHE A 167 -4.16 -2.79 7.72
C PHE A 167 -2.76 -3.38 7.72
N ALA A 168 -1.82 -2.67 8.38
CA ALA A 168 -0.45 -3.09 8.60
C ALA A 168 -0.22 -3.57 10.04
N GLY A 169 1.02 -3.83 10.42
CA GLY A 169 1.41 -4.34 11.73
C GLY A 169 0.80 -3.60 12.93
N ARG A 170 0.45 -2.32 12.79
CA ARG A 170 -0.17 -1.52 13.86
C ARG A 170 -1.46 -2.10 14.43
N ILE A 171 -2.25 -2.87 13.64
CA ILE A 171 -3.51 -3.49 14.13
C ILE A 171 -3.25 -4.53 15.24
N THR A 172 -2.02 -5.05 15.32
CA THR A 172 -1.61 -6.03 16.33
C THR A 172 -1.23 -5.39 17.66
N TYR A 173 -1.05 -4.07 17.71
CA TYR A 173 -0.57 -3.39 18.92
C TYR A 173 -1.64 -3.31 20.00
N PRO A 174 -1.27 -3.41 21.30
CA PRO A 174 -2.21 -3.26 22.41
C PRO A 174 -2.96 -1.92 22.41
N THR A 175 -2.34 -0.89 21.80
CA THR A 175 -2.90 0.47 21.71
C THR A 175 -3.79 0.70 20.51
N ALA A 176 -4.04 -0.29 19.66
CA ALA A 176 -4.71 -0.17 18.36
C ALA A 176 -6.24 0.07 18.44
N LYS A 177 -6.76 0.63 19.52
CA LYS A 177 -8.21 0.79 19.75
C LYS A 177 -8.96 1.43 18.57
N LYS A 178 -8.44 2.54 18.04
CA LYS A 178 -9.06 3.23 16.90
C LYS A 178 -8.98 2.42 15.59
N SER A 179 -7.87 1.70 15.36
CA SER A 179 -7.75 0.82 14.18
C SER A 179 -8.74 -0.35 14.26
N ILE A 180 -8.99 -0.88 15.45
CA ILE A 180 -10.01 -1.93 15.70
C ILE A 180 -11.42 -1.39 15.44
N GLU A 181 -11.72 -0.16 15.81
CA GLU A 181 -13.00 0.49 15.53
C GLU A 181 -13.21 0.65 14.00
N VAL A 182 -12.18 1.10 13.28
CA VAL A 182 -12.19 1.18 11.82
C VAL A 182 -12.39 -0.20 11.19
N LEU A 183 -11.67 -1.24 11.66
CA LEU A 183 -11.82 -2.62 11.17
C LEU A 183 -13.26 -3.13 11.31
N LYS A 184 -13.93 -2.82 12.42
CA LYS A 184 -15.33 -3.22 12.65
C LYS A 184 -16.34 -2.41 11.83
N SER A 185 -15.93 -1.28 11.28
CA SER A 185 -16.79 -0.35 10.52
C SER A 185 -16.62 -0.46 9.01
N VAL A 186 -15.47 -0.94 8.54
CA VAL A 186 -15.21 -1.10 7.11
C VAL A 186 -15.92 -2.33 6.54
N PRO A 187 -16.56 -2.25 5.36
CA PRO A 187 -17.10 -3.41 4.67
C PRO A 187 -16.01 -4.47 4.40
N LYS A 188 -16.35 -5.75 4.53
CA LYS A 188 -15.41 -6.86 4.37
C LYS A 188 -14.69 -6.89 3.01
N ASP A 189 -15.27 -6.32 2.00
CA ASP A 189 -14.78 -6.26 0.62
C ASP A 189 -13.98 -4.99 0.28
N LEU A 190 -13.75 -4.10 1.26
CA LEU A 190 -13.03 -2.85 1.09
C LEU A 190 -11.77 -2.70 1.96
N TYR A 191 -11.22 -3.79 2.49
CA TYR A 191 -9.91 -3.70 3.16
C TYR A 191 -8.93 -4.74 2.65
N LEU A 192 -7.65 -4.38 2.67
CA LEU A 192 -6.49 -5.20 2.35
C LEU A 192 -5.63 -5.40 3.59
N VAL A 193 -4.65 -6.29 3.49
CA VAL A 193 -3.60 -6.49 4.48
C VAL A 193 -2.23 -6.31 3.84
N GLU A 194 -1.30 -5.77 4.59
CA GLU A 194 0.06 -5.51 4.17
C GLU A 194 1.02 -5.56 5.35
N THR A 195 2.31 -5.66 5.08
CA THR A 195 3.31 -5.54 6.13
C THR A 195 3.87 -4.14 6.27
N ASP A 196 4.00 -3.41 5.16
CA ASP A 196 4.82 -2.21 5.04
C ASP A 196 6.29 -2.49 5.41
N ALA A 197 6.73 -3.75 5.21
CA ALA A 197 8.09 -4.16 5.51
C ALA A 197 9.12 -3.34 4.70
N PRO A 198 10.26 -2.97 5.30
CA PRO A 198 10.81 -3.38 6.60
C PRO A 198 10.30 -2.58 7.81
N TYR A 199 9.31 -1.71 7.61
CA TYR A 199 8.71 -0.85 8.63
C TYR A 199 7.58 -1.58 9.38
N ILE A 200 7.05 -0.96 10.43
CA ILE A 200 5.79 -1.27 11.12
C ILE A 200 5.64 -2.75 11.51
N SER A 201 6.67 -3.33 12.11
CA SER A 201 6.65 -4.72 12.55
C SER A 201 5.48 -5.01 13.49
N PRO A 202 4.75 -6.13 13.28
CA PRO A 202 3.65 -6.51 14.16
C PRO A 202 4.14 -6.95 15.54
N HIS A 203 3.27 -6.87 16.55
CA HIS A 203 3.54 -7.48 17.85
C HIS A 203 3.62 -9.03 17.69
N PRO A 204 4.59 -9.71 18.33
CA PRO A 204 5.53 -9.20 19.35
C PRO A 204 6.83 -8.59 18.80
N PHE A 205 7.04 -8.53 17.49
CA PHE A 205 8.31 -8.17 16.83
C PHE A 205 8.49 -6.66 16.60
N ARG A 206 7.84 -5.81 17.38
CA ARG A 206 7.72 -4.37 17.15
C ARG A 206 9.06 -3.63 16.97
N ASP A 207 10.09 -4.08 17.64
CA ASP A 207 11.41 -3.45 17.64
C ASP A 207 12.42 -4.13 16.68
N GLU A 208 11.93 -5.07 15.87
CA GLU A 208 12.71 -5.80 14.88
C GLU A 208 12.41 -5.30 13.46
N ILE A 209 13.27 -5.63 12.51
CA ILE A 209 13.00 -5.40 11.08
C ILE A 209 11.81 -6.26 10.66
N ASN A 210 10.84 -5.64 9.99
CA ASN A 210 9.67 -6.34 9.50
C ASN A 210 9.98 -7.14 8.22
N HIS A 211 9.22 -8.21 8.01
CA HIS A 211 9.34 -9.09 6.85
C HIS A 211 7.96 -9.39 6.28
N SER A 212 7.89 -9.63 4.95
CA SER A 212 6.63 -9.86 4.23
C SER A 212 5.83 -11.06 4.75
N GLU A 213 6.49 -12.08 5.31
CA GLU A 213 5.83 -13.25 5.94
C GLU A 213 4.97 -12.88 7.16
N ASN A 214 5.26 -11.75 7.80
CA ASN A 214 4.51 -11.26 8.94
C ASN A 214 3.09 -10.78 8.59
N VAL A 215 2.72 -10.73 7.30
CA VAL A 215 1.33 -10.53 6.89
C VAL A 215 0.40 -11.58 7.50
N SER A 216 0.91 -12.78 7.77
CA SER A 216 0.18 -13.86 8.47
C SER A 216 -0.27 -13.48 9.88
N LEU A 217 0.55 -12.73 10.62
CA LEU A 217 0.23 -12.24 11.96
C LEU A 217 -0.88 -11.18 11.93
N ILE A 218 -0.89 -10.37 10.87
CA ILE A 218 -1.92 -9.34 10.66
C ILE A 218 -3.25 -10.01 10.35
N ILE A 219 -3.28 -10.99 9.43
CA ILE A 219 -4.46 -11.79 9.12
C ILE A 219 -4.98 -12.50 10.37
N LYS A 220 -4.10 -13.15 11.14
CA LYS A 220 -4.44 -13.82 12.41
C LYS A 220 -5.09 -12.83 13.38
N ARG A 221 -4.50 -11.65 13.54
CA ARG A 221 -5.05 -10.64 14.45
C ARG A 221 -6.43 -10.16 14.02
N ILE A 222 -6.65 -9.94 12.72
CA ILE A 222 -7.95 -9.54 12.17
C ILE A 222 -8.98 -10.67 12.39
N SER A 223 -8.62 -11.94 12.17
CA SER A 223 -9.51 -13.08 12.42
C SER A 223 -9.97 -13.16 13.89
N GLU A 224 -9.04 -12.97 14.83
CA GLU A 224 -9.36 -12.89 16.27
C GLU A 224 -10.29 -11.72 16.61
N LEU A 225 -10.03 -10.53 16.05
CA LEU A 225 -10.81 -9.31 16.32
C LEU A 225 -12.23 -9.35 15.76
N LEU A 226 -12.43 -10.08 14.67
CA LEU A 226 -13.73 -10.24 13.99
C LEU A 226 -14.46 -11.53 14.37
N ASP A 227 -13.86 -12.38 15.19
CA ASP A 227 -14.35 -13.73 15.52
C ASP A 227 -14.67 -14.55 14.24
N LYS A 228 -13.67 -14.60 13.33
CA LYS A 228 -13.75 -15.26 12.02
C LYS A 228 -12.64 -16.27 11.86
N ASP A 229 -12.87 -17.27 11.00
CA ASP A 229 -11.83 -18.23 10.63
C ASP A 229 -10.66 -17.54 9.93
N TYR A 230 -9.42 -17.98 10.22
CA TYR A 230 -8.20 -17.45 9.61
C TYR A 230 -8.25 -17.53 8.07
N LYS A 231 -8.70 -18.67 7.53
CA LYS A 231 -8.81 -18.88 6.07
C LYS A 231 -9.91 -18.04 5.44
N GLU A 232 -10.96 -17.71 6.18
CA GLU A 232 -11.99 -16.76 5.70
C GLU A 232 -11.36 -15.38 5.48
N ILE A 233 -10.59 -14.87 6.45
CA ILE A 233 -9.94 -13.56 6.34
C ILE A 233 -8.83 -13.57 5.29
N GLU A 234 -8.01 -14.63 5.24
CA GLU A 234 -6.97 -14.79 4.23
C GLU A 234 -7.56 -14.75 2.81
N ASN A 235 -8.61 -15.51 2.55
CA ASN A 235 -9.27 -15.54 1.25
C ASN A 235 -9.92 -14.20 0.91
N GLN A 236 -10.64 -13.59 1.86
CA GLN A 236 -11.29 -12.30 1.66
C GLN A 236 -10.30 -11.20 1.28
N THR A 237 -9.19 -11.10 2.02
CA THR A 237 -8.17 -10.07 1.76
C THR A 237 -7.41 -10.33 0.46
N LYS A 238 -7.17 -11.60 0.12
CA LYS A 238 -6.62 -11.99 -1.18
C LYS A 238 -7.55 -11.57 -2.32
N GLU A 239 -8.84 -11.92 -2.26
CA GLU A 239 -9.82 -11.55 -3.27
C GLU A 239 -9.95 -10.03 -3.44
N ASN A 240 -9.94 -9.30 -2.32
CA ASN A 240 -9.96 -7.83 -2.34
C ASN A 240 -8.73 -7.26 -3.06
N THR A 241 -7.53 -7.81 -2.77
CA THR A 241 -6.28 -7.40 -3.41
C THR A 241 -6.34 -7.65 -4.92
N LEU A 242 -6.77 -8.83 -5.35
CA LEU A 242 -6.91 -9.18 -6.77
C LEU A 242 -7.98 -8.34 -7.49
N ARG A 243 -9.03 -7.94 -6.77
CA ARG A 243 -10.09 -7.07 -7.33
C ARG A 243 -9.58 -5.65 -7.58
N LEU A 244 -8.75 -5.11 -6.69
CA LEU A 244 -8.14 -3.79 -6.85
C LEU A 244 -7.04 -3.83 -7.90
N PHE A 245 -6.09 -4.76 -7.78
CA PHE A 245 -4.90 -4.85 -8.62
C PHE A 245 -5.09 -5.88 -9.75
N LYS A 246 -5.93 -5.54 -10.71
CA LYS A 246 -6.41 -6.44 -11.79
C LYS A 246 -5.32 -7.05 -12.69
N LYS A 247 -4.09 -6.54 -12.62
CA LYS A 247 -2.96 -7.09 -13.38
C LYS A 247 -2.27 -8.27 -12.67
N ILE A 248 -2.59 -8.54 -11.40
CA ILE A 248 -2.13 -9.74 -10.69
C ILE A 248 -2.90 -10.95 -11.26
N LYS A 249 -2.14 -11.94 -11.71
CA LYS A 249 -2.69 -13.14 -12.37
C LYS A 249 -2.17 -14.41 -11.72
#